data_334a97daa6ec2e33c536c80c281cce2e
#
_entry.id   334a97daa6ec2e33c536c80c281cce2e
#
_cell.length_a   1.000
_cell.length_b   1.000
_cell.length_c   1.000
_cell.angle_alpha   90.00
_cell.angle_beta   90.00
_cell.angle_gamma   90.00
#
_symmetry.space_group_name_H-M   'P 1'
#
loop_
_entity.id
_entity.type
_entity.pdbx_description
1 polymer ?
#
loop_
_entity_poly.entity_id
_entity_poly.type
_entity_poly.pdbx_seq_one_letter_code
_entity_poly.pdbx_strand_id
1 'polypeptide(L)'
;HLDQLPFPQPTHFSKEDSRFVRPRVLELVFTSEDVRAFATDLGWEGGPFAWDPQRRFFIQCELDAFYARLYGLTREEWLFVLDPAEIHGEKYPGESFRVLKEKEISRYGEFRTKRVCLELFDEMERCAAARCSYVSPLEPFLCTLDEAIGDNVGAGDR
;
A
#
# COMPACT_ATOMS: atom_id res chain seq x y z
N HIS A 1 -23.56 -7.73 5.14
CA HIS A 1 -22.83 -8.98 5.38
C HIS A 1 -21.41 -8.80 4.86
N LEU A 2 -20.41 -8.80 5.78
CA LEU A 2 -18.98 -8.67 5.44
C LEU A 2 -18.47 -9.86 4.60
N ASP A 3 -19.13 -11.01 4.72
CA ASP A 3 -18.79 -12.24 3.98
C ASP A 3 -19.00 -12.13 2.45
N GLN A 4 -19.59 -11.04 1.97
CA GLN A 4 -19.80 -10.78 0.55
C GLN A 4 -18.73 -9.85 -0.05
N LEU A 5 -17.84 -9.32 0.77
CA LEU A 5 -16.73 -8.51 0.29
C LEU A 5 -15.50 -9.41 0.06
N PRO A 6 -14.79 -9.23 -1.05
CA PRO A 6 -13.62 -10.03 -1.37
C PRO A 6 -12.41 -9.61 -0.53
N PHE A 7 -12.49 -9.78 0.80
CA PHE A 7 -11.36 -9.54 1.69
C PHE A 7 -10.40 -10.72 1.68
N PRO A 8 -9.10 -10.49 1.50
CA PRO A 8 -8.10 -11.52 1.74
C PRO A 8 -8.17 -11.95 3.21
N GLN A 9 -8.37 -13.24 3.45
CA GLN A 9 -8.34 -13.75 4.82
C GLN A 9 -6.92 -13.60 5.39
N PRO A 10 -6.76 -13.44 6.73
CA PRO A 10 -5.43 -13.35 7.35
C PRO A 10 -4.49 -14.50 6.97
N THR A 11 -5.05 -15.68 6.70
CA THR A 11 -4.32 -16.88 6.26
C THR A 11 -3.76 -16.80 4.84
N HIS A 12 -4.21 -15.84 4.03
CA HIS A 12 -3.68 -15.60 2.68
C HIS A 12 -2.40 -14.75 2.68
N PHE A 13 -2.07 -14.11 3.81
CA PHE A 13 -0.84 -13.34 3.93
C PHE A 13 0.31 -14.24 4.34
N SER A 14 1.36 -14.24 3.55
CA SER A 14 2.64 -14.82 3.92
C SER A 14 3.33 -13.98 5.02
N LYS A 15 4.40 -14.51 5.60
CA LYS A 15 5.24 -13.72 6.52
C LYS A 15 5.87 -12.52 5.82
N GLU A 16 6.24 -12.67 4.54
CA GLU A 16 6.82 -11.60 3.73
C GLU A 16 5.78 -10.51 3.44
N ASP A 17 4.53 -10.88 3.12
CA ASP A 17 3.45 -9.92 2.96
C ASP A 17 3.20 -9.12 4.25
N SER A 18 3.22 -9.80 5.39
CA SER A 18 3.06 -9.15 6.69
C SER A 18 4.22 -8.19 6.99
N ARG A 19 5.45 -8.56 6.67
CA ARG A 19 6.63 -7.69 6.80
C ARG A 19 6.54 -6.47 5.90
N PHE A 20 5.97 -6.63 4.71
CA PHE A 20 5.74 -5.51 3.79
C PHE A 20 4.65 -4.56 4.30
N VAL A 21 3.50 -5.08 4.71
CA VAL A 21 2.30 -4.30 5.04
C VAL A 21 2.40 -3.60 6.41
N ARG A 22 2.84 -4.33 7.44
CA ARG A 22 2.76 -3.85 8.84
C ARG A 22 3.50 -2.54 9.10
N PRO A 23 4.77 -2.35 8.70
CA PRO A 23 5.49 -1.10 8.94
C PRO A 23 4.87 0.08 8.19
N ARG A 24 4.34 -0.15 6.98
CA ARG A 24 3.65 0.87 6.19
C ARG A 24 2.35 1.34 6.85
N VAL A 25 1.54 0.39 7.29
CA VAL A 25 0.30 0.70 8.01
C VAL A 25 0.59 1.38 9.34
N LEU A 26 1.60 0.92 10.08
CA LEU A 26 2.02 1.55 11.32
C LEU A 26 2.40 3.02 11.10
N GLU A 27 3.22 3.32 10.11
CA GLU A 27 3.62 4.68 9.81
C GLU A 27 2.44 5.57 9.37
N LEU A 28 1.50 5.04 8.62
CA LEU A 28 0.31 5.77 8.21
C LEU A 28 -0.66 6.05 9.36
N VAL A 29 -0.76 5.16 10.35
CA VAL A 29 -1.77 5.21 11.41
C VAL A 29 -1.23 5.87 12.67
N PHE A 30 -0.01 5.52 13.08
CA PHE A 30 0.56 6.01 14.35
C PHE A 30 1.18 7.40 14.21
N THR A 31 0.33 8.42 14.10
CA THR A 31 0.73 9.84 14.02
C THR A 31 0.40 10.62 15.29
N SER A 32 -0.25 10.00 16.28
CA SER A 32 -0.52 10.56 17.61
C SER A 32 -0.54 9.47 18.68
N GLU A 33 -0.38 9.86 19.93
CA GLU A 33 -0.38 8.93 21.08
C GLU A 33 -1.72 8.23 21.30
N ASP A 34 -2.80 8.72 20.72
CA ASP A 34 -4.14 8.13 20.85
C ASP A 34 -4.23 6.69 20.32
N VAL A 35 -3.32 6.35 19.39
CA VAL A 35 -3.24 4.99 18.83
C VAL A 35 -2.00 4.22 19.30
N ARG A 36 -1.42 4.59 20.43
CA ARG A 36 -0.25 3.93 21.06
C ARG A 36 -0.44 2.41 21.21
N ALA A 37 -1.62 1.99 21.66
CA ALA A 37 -1.90 0.57 21.85
C ALA A 37 -1.65 -0.26 20.58
N PHE A 38 -2.09 0.25 19.42
CA PHE A 38 -1.84 -0.39 18.13
C PHE A 38 -0.34 -0.49 17.80
N ALA A 39 0.42 0.58 18.05
CA ALA A 39 1.88 0.57 17.83
C ALA A 39 2.58 -0.45 18.73
N THR A 40 2.19 -0.52 20.02
CA THR A 40 2.72 -1.49 20.99
C THR A 40 2.39 -2.93 20.60
N ASP A 41 1.17 -3.20 20.14
CA ASP A 41 0.77 -4.53 19.66
C ASP A 41 1.59 -5.00 18.45
N LEU A 42 2.09 -4.04 17.65
CA LEU A 42 3.02 -4.31 16.56
C LEU A 42 4.48 -4.39 16.98
N GLY A 43 4.80 -4.18 18.26
CA GLY A 43 6.16 -4.22 18.81
C GLY A 43 6.95 -2.91 18.63
N TRP A 44 6.28 -1.79 18.27
CA TRP A 44 6.93 -0.49 18.12
C TRP A 44 6.95 0.28 19.44
N GLU A 45 8.17 0.57 19.95
CA GLU A 45 8.40 1.33 21.20
C GLU A 45 8.72 2.81 20.94
N GLY A 46 8.94 3.19 19.68
CA GLY A 46 9.25 4.58 19.31
C GLY A 46 8.08 5.54 19.44
N GLY A 47 8.30 6.83 19.20
CA GLY A 47 7.26 7.86 19.18
C GLY A 47 6.38 7.80 17.93
N PRO A 48 5.31 8.63 17.88
CA PRO A 48 4.49 8.81 16.69
C PRO A 48 5.32 9.30 15.50
N PHE A 49 4.92 8.87 14.31
CA PHE A 49 5.57 9.29 13.07
C PHE A 49 5.17 10.72 12.67
N ALA A 50 6.14 11.49 12.20
CA ALA A 50 5.88 12.82 11.67
C ALA A 50 4.97 12.75 10.44
N TRP A 51 4.05 13.69 10.35
CA TRP A 51 3.17 13.81 9.20
C TRP A 51 3.92 14.39 7.99
N ASP A 52 4.37 13.53 7.10
CA ASP A 52 4.98 13.90 5.82
C ASP A 52 4.04 13.52 4.66
N PRO A 53 3.41 14.50 3.98
CA PRO A 53 2.46 14.23 2.90
C PRO A 53 3.05 13.49 1.71
N GLN A 54 4.35 13.70 1.39
CA GLN A 54 4.99 13.05 0.26
C GLN A 54 5.30 11.58 0.59
N ARG A 55 5.88 11.34 1.75
CA ARG A 55 6.16 10.00 2.23
C ARG A 55 4.88 9.18 2.38
N ARG A 56 3.83 9.76 2.97
CA ARG A 56 2.51 9.13 3.11
C ARG A 56 1.90 8.77 1.76
N PHE A 57 2.00 9.66 0.78
CA PHE A 57 1.54 9.40 -0.58
C PHE A 57 2.25 8.18 -1.18
N PHE A 58 3.57 8.08 -1.06
CA PHE A 58 4.32 6.94 -1.58
C PHE A 58 3.95 5.64 -0.86
N ILE A 59 3.83 5.65 0.47
CA ILE A 59 3.40 4.48 1.24
C ILE A 59 2.02 4.00 0.78
N GLN A 60 1.07 4.91 0.56
CA GLN A 60 -0.25 4.55 0.05
C GLN A 60 -0.17 3.92 -1.34
N CYS A 61 0.58 4.51 -2.27
CA CYS A 61 0.76 3.93 -3.60
C CYS A 61 1.46 2.55 -3.57
N GLU A 62 2.43 2.33 -2.66
CA GLU A 62 3.05 1.02 -2.47
C GLU A 62 2.06 -0.02 -1.97
N LEU A 63 1.22 0.33 -1.00
CA LEU A 63 0.17 -0.56 -0.49
C LEU A 63 -0.87 -0.86 -1.58
N ASP A 64 -1.29 0.15 -2.33
CA ASP A 64 -2.27 -0.02 -3.42
C ASP A 64 -1.72 -0.96 -4.51
N ALA A 65 -0.47 -0.77 -4.94
CA ALA A 65 0.19 -1.66 -5.90
C ALA A 65 0.37 -3.09 -5.35
N PHE A 66 0.76 -3.21 -4.08
CA PHE A 66 0.90 -4.50 -3.41
C PHE A 66 -0.45 -5.25 -3.36
N TYR A 67 -1.52 -4.57 -2.94
CA TYR A 67 -2.84 -5.20 -2.87
C TYR A 67 -3.39 -5.55 -4.25
N ALA A 68 -3.18 -4.72 -5.28
CA ALA A 68 -3.55 -5.06 -6.65
C ALA A 68 -2.92 -6.41 -7.08
N ARG A 69 -1.64 -6.62 -6.75
CA ARG A 69 -0.93 -7.88 -7.00
C ARG A 69 -1.46 -9.04 -6.14
N LEU A 70 -1.71 -8.79 -4.86
CA LEU A 70 -2.25 -9.80 -3.94
C LEU A 70 -3.63 -10.31 -4.41
N TYR A 71 -4.44 -9.44 -5.01
CA TYR A 71 -5.71 -9.80 -5.64
C TYR A 71 -5.53 -10.48 -7.01
N GLY A 72 -4.31 -10.58 -7.51
CA GLY A 72 -4.01 -11.21 -8.80
C GLY A 72 -4.44 -10.38 -10.00
N LEU A 73 -4.58 -9.06 -9.84
CA LEU A 73 -4.91 -8.20 -10.97
C LEU A 73 -3.75 -8.14 -11.95
N THR A 74 -4.09 -8.22 -13.23
CA THR A 74 -3.16 -7.87 -14.31
C THR A 74 -2.92 -6.37 -14.34
N ARG A 75 -1.85 -5.94 -15.01
CA ARG A 75 -1.57 -4.52 -15.20
C ARG A 75 -2.70 -3.75 -15.88
N GLU A 76 -3.40 -4.38 -16.84
CA GLU A 76 -4.53 -3.78 -17.55
C GLU A 76 -5.76 -3.64 -16.63
N GLU A 77 -6.04 -4.66 -15.83
CA GLU A 77 -7.12 -4.60 -14.85
C GLU A 77 -6.83 -3.55 -13.77
N TRP A 78 -5.57 -3.44 -13.33
CA TRP A 78 -5.17 -2.40 -12.39
C TRP A 78 -5.28 -0.99 -13.00
N LEU A 79 -4.87 -0.79 -14.26
CA LEU A 79 -5.11 0.46 -14.99
C LEU A 79 -6.61 0.78 -15.09
N PHE A 80 -7.44 -0.23 -15.38
CA PHE A 80 -8.89 -0.06 -15.42
C PHE A 80 -9.47 0.39 -14.07
N VAL A 81 -9.00 -0.16 -12.97
CA VAL A 81 -9.43 0.25 -11.61
C VAL A 81 -9.05 1.70 -11.33
N LEU A 82 -7.83 2.10 -11.70
CA LEU A 82 -7.32 3.45 -11.46
C LEU A 82 -7.94 4.51 -12.39
N ASP A 83 -8.02 4.20 -13.67
CA ASP A 83 -8.46 5.15 -14.70
C ASP A 83 -9.17 4.45 -15.87
N PRO A 84 -10.42 4.03 -15.67
CA PRO A 84 -11.18 3.36 -16.72
C PRO A 84 -11.41 4.23 -17.96
N ALA A 85 -11.37 5.55 -17.82
CA ALA A 85 -11.50 6.47 -18.95
C ALA A 85 -10.34 6.37 -19.95
N GLU A 86 -9.14 5.98 -19.50
CA GLU A 86 -8.01 5.74 -20.43
C GLU A 86 -8.27 4.57 -21.38
N ILE A 87 -9.04 3.58 -20.93
CA ILE A 87 -9.37 2.38 -21.72
C ILE A 87 -10.66 2.56 -22.53
N HIS A 88 -11.68 3.14 -21.93
CA HIS A 88 -13.05 3.23 -22.50
C HIS A 88 -13.44 4.63 -22.96
N GLY A 89 -12.57 5.63 -22.81
CA GLY A 89 -12.80 7.03 -23.16
C GLY A 89 -13.45 7.85 -22.05
N GLU A 90 -13.33 9.17 -22.20
CA GLU A 90 -13.71 10.18 -21.18
C GLU A 90 -15.19 10.15 -20.75
N LYS A 91 -16.05 9.53 -21.52
CA LYS A 91 -17.48 9.42 -21.21
C LYS A 91 -17.84 8.17 -20.41
N TYR A 92 -16.85 7.38 -20.00
CA TYR A 92 -17.10 6.18 -19.20
C TYR A 92 -17.71 6.56 -17.85
N PRO A 93 -18.87 6.03 -17.46
CA PRO A 93 -19.61 6.51 -16.29
C PRO A 93 -19.10 5.97 -14.94
N GLY A 94 -18.16 5.03 -14.94
CA GLY A 94 -17.73 4.25 -13.76
C GLY A 94 -16.38 4.66 -13.17
N GLU A 95 -15.96 5.91 -13.24
CA GLU A 95 -14.67 6.36 -12.68
C GLU A 95 -14.67 6.37 -11.15
N SER A 96 -13.97 5.41 -10.54
CA SER A 96 -13.82 5.31 -9.07
C SER A 96 -13.04 6.49 -8.47
N PHE A 97 -12.03 6.99 -9.18
CA PHE A 97 -11.10 8.01 -8.67
C PHE A 97 -11.25 9.38 -9.34
N ARG A 98 -12.40 9.67 -9.96
CA ARG A 98 -12.60 10.91 -10.72
C ARG A 98 -12.22 12.18 -9.94
N VAL A 99 -12.67 12.31 -8.70
CA VAL A 99 -12.40 13.51 -7.88
C VAL A 99 -10.92 13.64 -7.57
N LEU A 100 -10.22 12.54 -7.29
CA LEU A 100 -8.77 12.53 -7.05
C LEU A 100 -8.01 12.90 -8.33
N LYS A 101 -8.37 12.28 -9.44
CA LYS A 101 -7.82 12.55 -10.77
C LYS A 101 -7.93 14.02 -11.15
N GLU A 102 -9.12 14.61 -11.03
CA GLU A 102 -9.36 16.04 -11.34
C GLU A 102 -8.50 16.97 -10.46
N LYS A 103 -8.43 16.68 -9.16
CA LYS A 103 -7.57 17.44 -8.23
C LYS A 103 -6.09 17.35 -8.56
N GLU A 104 -5.61 16.15 -8.88
CA GLU A 104 -4.20 15.94 -9.20
C GLU A 104 -3.83 16.56 -10.54
N ILE A 105 -4.65 16.42 -11.57
CA ILE A 105 -4.44 17.08 -12.87
C ILE A 105 -4.39 18.60 -12.68
N SER A 106 -5.33 19.16 -11.92
CA SER A 106 -5.34 20.61 -11.63
C SER A 106 -4.09 21.08 -10.89
N ARG A 107 -3.54 20.26 -10.00
CA ARG A 107 -2.41 20.65 -9.13
C ARG A 107 -1.05 20.34 -9.73
N TYR A 108 -0.93 19.20 -10.43
CA TYR A 108 0.35 18.64 -10.89
C TYR A 108 0.44 18.54 -12.43
N GLY A 109 -0.65 18.78 -13.15
CA GLY A 109 -0.73 18.58 -14.60
C GLY A 109 -0.89 17.11 -15.03
N GLU A 110 -0.98 16.20 -14.09
CA GLU A 110 -1.10 14.75 -14.34
C GLU A 110 -1.93 14.05 -13.27
N PHE A 111 -2.44 12.85 -13.56
CA PHE A 111 -2.98 11.93 -12.54
C PHE A 111 -1.81 11.17 -11.90
N ARG A 112 -1.15 11.80 -10.95
CA ARG A 112 0.07 11.33 -10.29
C ARG A 112 -0.12 9.99 -9.59
N THR A 113 -1.22 9.79 -8.86
CA THR A 113 -1.51 8.52 -8.17
C THR A 113 -1.50 7.37 -9.15
N LYS A 114 -2.21 7.47 -10.30
CA LYS A 114 -2.19 6.44 -11.33
C LYS A 114 -0.78 6.10 -11.79
N ARG A 115 0.00 7.12 -12.16
CA ARG A 115 1.36 6.92 -12.66
C ARG A 115 2.22 6.19 -11.63
N VAL A 116 2.25 6.67 -10.38
CA VAL A 116 3.09 6.07 -9.34
C VAL A 116 2.64 4.66 -8.97
N CYS A 117 1.33 4.42 -8.85
CA CYS A 117 0.82 3.06 -8.58
C CYS A 117 1.18 2.07 -9.70
N LEU A 118 1.12 2.47 -10.97
CA LEU A 118 1.51 1.60 -12.07
C LEU A 118 3.03 1.37 -12.12
N GLU A 119 3.84 2.40 -11.90
CA GLU A 119 5.31 2.27 -11.82
C GLU A 119 5.72 1.29 -10.71
N LEU A 120 5.11 1.39 -9.53
CA LEU A 120 5.38 0.50 -8.41
C LEU A 120 4.89 -0.94 -8.69
N PHE A 121 3.72 -1.09 -9.29
CA PHE A 121 3.22 -2.40 -9.71
C PHE A 121 4.17 -3.07 -10.70
N ASP A 122 4.59 -2.35 -11.75
CA ASP A 122 5.51 -2.85 -12.77
C ASP A 122 6.86 -3.25 -12.15
N GLU A 123 7.39 -2.47 -11.21
CA GLU A 123 8.63 -2.77 -10.49
C GLU A 123 8.51 -4.02 -9.61
N MET A 124 7.41 -4.14 -8.85
CA MET A 124 7.16 -5.33 -8.03
C MET A 124 7.01 -6.59 -8.90
N GLU A 125 6.34 -6.49 -10.06
CA GLU A 125 6.22 -7.59 -11.02
C GLU A 125 7.58 -7.97 -11.61
N ARG A 126 8.40 -6.97 -11.97
CA ARG A 126 9.76 -7.18 -12.47
C ARG A 126 10.62 -7.92 -11.44
N CYS A 127 10.56 -7.52 -10.16
CA CYS A 127 11.29 -8.18 -9.09
C CYS A 127 10.82 -9.62 -8.89
N ALA A 128 9.52 -9.88 -8.92
CA ALA A 128 8.97 -11.21 -8.80
C ALA A 128 9.44 -12.13 -9.95
N ALA A 129 9.38 -11.64 -11.20
CA ALA A 129 9.85 -12.38 -12.37
C ALA A 129 11.37 -12.67 -12.31
N ALA A 130 12.16 -11.73 -11.81
CA ALA A 130 13.60 -11.87 -11.63
C ALA A 130 13.99 -12.66 -10.37
N ARG A 131 13.02 -13.07 -9.54
CA ARG A 131 13.24 -13.70 -8.23
C ARG A 131 14.13 -12.87 -7.31
N CYS A 132 14.01 -11.54 -7.36
CA CYS A 132 14.66 -10.62 -6.46
C CYS A 132 13.64 -9.95 -5.53
N SER A 133 14.11 -9.52 -4.37
CA SER A 133 13.27 -8.76 -3.46
C SER A 133 13.00 -7.35 -3.99
N TYR A 134 11.77 -6.89 -3.87
CA TYR A 134 11.45 -5.49 -4.09
C TYR A 134 12.10 -4.63 -3.01
N VAL A 135 12.77 -3.56 -3.41
CA VAL A 135 13.40 -2.58 -2.52
C VAL A 135 12.61 -1.29 -2.59
N SER A 136 12.02 -0.89 -1.46
CA SER A 136 11.26 0.35 -1.37
C SER A 136 12.17 1.58 -1.53
N PRO A 137 11.77 2.62 -2.27
CA PRO A 137 12.48 3.90 -2.28
C PRO A 137 12.46 4.61 -0.92
N LEU A 138 11.67 4.11 0.03
CA LEU A 138 11.59 4.63 1.40
C LEU A 138 12.57 3.98 2.38
N GLU A 139 13.27 2.92 1.97
CA GLU A 139 14.35 2.32 2.76
C GLU A 139 15.51 3.32 2.95
N PRO A 140 16.28 3.27 4.04
CA PRO A 140 16.30 2.21 5.08
C PRO A 140 15.27 2.37 6.21
N PHE A 141 14.45 3.43 6.22
CA PHE A 141 13.55 3.68 7.35
C PHE A 141 12.53 2.54 7.55
N LEU A 142 11.96 2.00 6.48
CA LEU A 142 11.03 0.86 6.56
C LEU A 142 11.73 -0.44 6.98
N CYS A 143 12.99 -0.64 6.62
CA CYS A 143 13.80 -1.77 7.12
C CYS A 143 13.93 -1.74 8.63
N THR A 144 14.16 -0.54 9.20
CA THR A 144 14.24 -0.37 10.66
C THR A 144 12.92 -0.70 11.36
N LEU A 145 11.78 -0.32 10.74
CA LEU A 145 10.45 -0.69 11.23
C LEU A 145 10.19 -2.19 11.13
N ASP A 146 10.61 -2.81 10.05
CA ASP A 146 10.44 -4.24 9.82
C ASP A 146 11.23 -5.06 10.85
N GLU A 147 12.44 -4.66 11.19
CA GLU A 147 13.24 -5.27 12.25
C GLU A 147 12.57 -5.14 13.63
N ALA A 148 12.02 -3.97 13.95
CA ALA A 148 11.36 -3.74 15.24
C ALA A 148 10.04 -4.52 15.38
N ILE A 149 9.33 -4.78 14.27
CA ILE A 149 8.02 -5.47 14.26
C ILE A 149 8.18 -7.00 14.07
N GLY A 150 9.30 -7.46 13.52
CA GLY A 150 9.46 -8.84 12.99
C GLY A 150 9.37 -9.96 14.00
N ASP A 151 9.66 -9.73 15.28
CA ASP A 151 9.86 -10.81 16.24
C ASP A 151 8.65 -11.14 17.14
N ASN A 152 7.57 -10.37 17.09
CA ASN A 152 6.43 -10.51 18.03
C ASN A 152 5.23 -11.34 17.52
N VAL A 153 5.34 -12.08 16.43
CA VAL A 153 4.22 -12.89 15.85
C VAL A 153 4.11 -14.29 16.47
N GLY A 154 4.66 -14.54 17.63
CA GLY A 154 4.71 -15.89 18.23
C GLY A 154 4.08 -16.08 19.60
N ALA A 155 3.46 -15.08 20.23
CA ALA A 155 3.05 -15.15 21.64
C ALA A 155 1.54 -15.11 21.92
N GLY A 156 0.70 -15.44 20.96
CA GLY A 156 -0.77 -15.35 21.10
C GLY A 156 -1.53 -16.62 20.71
N ASP A 157 -1.07 -17.79 21.16
CA ASP A 157 -1.90 -19.00 21.14
C ASP A 157 -1.57 -19.89 22.35
N ARG A 158 -2.31 -19.66 23.43
CA ARG A 158 -2.60 -20.67 24.49
C ARG A 158 -3.92 -20.33 25.15
#